data_d626754c4e419d7a12fdd09f05b75506
#
_entry.id   d626754c4e419d7a12fdd09f05b75506
#
_cell.length_a   1.000
_cell.length_b   1.000
_cell.length_c   1.000
_cell.angle_alpha   90.00
_cell.angle_beta   90.00
_cell.angle_gamma   90.00
#
_symmetry.space_group_name_H-M   'P 1'
#
loop_
_entity.id
_entity.type
_entity.pdbx_description
1 polymer ?
#
loop_
_entity_poly.entity_id
_entity_poly.type
_entity_poly.pdbx_seq_one_letter_code
_entity_poly.pdbx_strand_id
1 'polypeptide(L)'
;MKQELKENQGLPASLLWTLAIIAGISVANLYYNQPLLNRISRDLQTSEFTANLIAMITQIGYAIGLLFIIPLGDLFKRKTIILINFTVLVVSLLTIALTPYIHLILFTSLLTGICSVMPQIFIPIAAQFSTPETKGKNVGMIVSGLLTGILASRVVSGIIGEYLGWRFIFFVAAGMMVICVIIIMRVLPDIPCNFKGRYSDLMKSLFSLVMEYPQLRISSLRAGIAFGSFLALWTSLAFKMEQALFLRETTL
;
A
#
# COMPACT_ATOMS: atom_id res chain seq x y z
N MET A 1 27.32 7.00 -10.48
CA MET A 1 27.55 7.82 -9.29
C MET A 1 26.25 7.88 -8.50
N LYS A 2 26.22 7.34 -7.27
CA LYS A 2 25.05 7.51 -6.39
C LYS A 2 25.09 8.97 -5.90
N GLN A 3 24.13 9.79 -6.32
CA GLN A 3 23.98 11.15 -5.80
C GLN A 3 23.66 11.07 -4.30
N GLU A 4 24.49 11.66 -3.45
CA GLU A 4 24.14 11.88 -2.06
C GLU A 4 23.00 12.91 -2.01
N LEU A 5 21.89 12.51 -1.42
CA LEU A 5 20.78 13.44 -1.18
C LEU A 5 21.13 14.34 0.00
N LYS A 6 21.08 15.66 -0.20
CA LYS A 6 21.27 16.65 0.86
C LYS A 6 19.93 17.31 1.18
N GLU A 7 19.68 17.51 2.48
CA GLU A 7 18.43 18.11 2.95
C GLU A 7 18.23 19.52 2.36
N ASN A 8 17.00 19.80 1.94
CA ASN A 8 16.58 21.10 1.40
C ASN A 8 17.33 21.57 0.14
N GLN A 9 18.06 20.69 -0.57
CA GLN A 9 18.78 21.06 -1.80
C GLN A 9 18.07 20.69 -3.09
N GLY A 10 16.92 20.04 -2.99
CA GLY A 10 16.11 19.60 -4.11
C GLY A 10 16.20 18.10 -4.37
N LEU A 11 15.07 17.51 -4.73
CA LEU A 11 14.97 16.10 -5.12
C LEU A 11 15.07 16.01 -6.65
N PRO A 12 15.95 15.13 -7.21
CA PRO A 12 16.01 14.91 -8.64
C PRO A 12 14.64 14.47 -9.21
N ALA A 13 14.21 15.10 -10.28
CA ALA A 13 12.90 14.79 -10.89
C ALA A 13 12.75 13.31 -11.26
N SER A 14 13.82 12.68 -11.74
CA SER A 14 13.82 11.24 -12.06
C SER A 14 13.55 10.37 -10.84
N LEU A 15 14.15 10.69 -9.69
CA LEU A 15 13.91 9.98 -8.44
C LEU A 15 12.48 10.21 -7.95
N LEU A 16 11.99 11.44 -8.02
CA LEU A 16 10.63 11.81 -7.62
C LEU A 16 9.57 11.03 -8.42
N TRP A 17 9.69 10.99 -9.76
CA TRP A 17 8.80 10.22 -10.62
C TRP A 17 8.89 8.72 -10.32
N THR A 18 10.09 8.20 -10.13
CA THR A 18 10.30 6.80 -9.77
C THR A 18 9.58 6.46 -8.46
N LEU A 19 9.72 7.28 -7.43
CA LEU A 19 9.05 7.06 -6.14
C LEU A 19 7.52 7.18 -6.27
N ALA A 20 7.01 8.12 -7.06
CA ALA A 20 5.57 8.28 -7.30
C ALA A 20 4.97 7.05 -8.02
N ILE A 21 5.64 6.53 -9.04
CA ILE A 21 5.20 5.33 -9.77
C ILE A 21 5.25 4.10 -8.85
N ILE A 22 6.36 3.89 -8.12
CA ILE A 22 6.50 2.77 -7.19
C ILE A 22 5.47 2.87 -6.05
N ALA A 23 5.15 4.09 -5.59
CA ALA A 23 4.10 4.31 -4.60
C ALA A 23 2.74 3.79 -5.10
N GLY A 24 2.39 4.13 -6.34
CA GLY A 24 1.16 3.65 -6.98
C GLY A 24 1.12 2.13 -7.14
N ILE A 25 2.19 1.53 -7.66
CA ILE A 25 2.30 0.07 -7.83
C ILE A 25 2.22 -0.65 -6.47
N SER A 26 2.92 -0.14 -5.46
CA SER A 26 2.94 -0.77 -4.14
C SER A 26 1.59 -0.72 -3.44
N VAL A 27 0.91 0.43 -3.45
CA VAL A 27 -0.41 0.56 -2.80
C VAL A 27 -1.51 -0.20 -3.55
N ALA A 28 -1.37 -0.41 -4.86
CA ALA A 28 -2.32 -1.16 -5.67
C ALA A 28 -2.55 -2.59 -5.13
N ASN A 29 -1.52 -3.19 -4.49
CA ASN A 29 -1.59 -4.53 -3.92
C ASN A 29 -2.64 -4.67 -2.79
N LEU A 30 -3.03 -3.57 -2.14
CA LEU A 30 -4.10 -3.56 -1.13
C LEU A 30 -5.49 -3.73 -1.75
N TYR A 31 -5.64 -3.41 -3.03
CA TYR A 31 -6.94 -3.25 -3.66
C TYR A 31 -7.22 -4.24 -4.80
N TYR A 32 -6.22 -5.00 -5.28
CA TYR A 32 -6.40 -5.99 -6.35
C TYR A 32 -7.42 -7.07 -5.99
N ASN A 33 -7.55 -7.44 -4.74
CA ASN A 33 -8.46 -8.47 -4.27
C ASN A 33 -9.94 -8.05 -4.33
N GLN A 34 -10.25 -6.75 -4.16
CA GLN A 34 -11.61 -6.26 -3.95
C GLN A 34 -12.61 -6.65 -5.06
N PRO A 35 -12.34 -6.42 -6.36
CA PRO A 35 -13.28 -6.82 -7.41
C PRO A 35 -13.28 -8.32 -7.71
N LEU A 36 -12.40 -9.11 -7.06
CA LEU A 36 -12.20 -10.52 -7.33
C LEU A 36 -12.80 -11.44 -6.26
N LEU A 37 -13.31 -10.89 -5.16
CA LEU A 37 -13.74 -11.65 -3.97
C LEU A 37 -14.81 -12.70 -4.32
N ASN A 38 -15.78 -12.38 -5.15
CA ASN A 38 -16.82 -13.32 -5.58
C ASN A 38 -16.24 -14.47 -6.43
N ARG A 39 -15.26 -14.18 -7.29
CA ARG A 39 -14.58 -15.21 -8.09
C ARG A 39 -13.71 -16.12 -7.23
N ILE A 40 -13.01 -15.54 -6.25
CA ILE A 40 -12.21 -16.27 -5.26
C ILE A 40 -13.12 -17.19 -4.43
N SER A 41 -14.28 -16.69 -3.97
CA SER A 41 -15.26 -17.49 -3.24
C SER A 41 -15.71 -18.71 -4.01
N ARG A 42 -16.07 -18.55 -5.29
CA ARG A 42 -16.53 -19.63 -6.17
C ARG A 42 -15.42 -20.63 -6.49
N ASP A 43 -14.21 -20.16 -6.82
CA ASP A 43 -13.07 -21.02 -7.18
C ASP A 43 -12.58 -21.88 -6.01
N LEU A 44 -12.54 -21.28 -4.81
CA LEU A 44 -12.12 -21.97 -3.58
C LEU A 44 -13.26 -22.67 -2.83
N GLN A 45 -14.49 -22.63 -3.37
CA GLN A 45 -15.70 -23.20 -2.75
C GLN A 45 -15.85 -22.78 -1.28
N THR A 46 -15.61 -21.51 -1.00
CA THR A 46 -15.71 -20.94 0.35
C THR A 46 -16.89 -19.97 0.43
N SER A 47 -17.32 -19.61 1.65
CA SER A 47 -18.39 -18.63 1.84
C SER A 47 -17.95 -17.23 1.38
N GLU A 48 -18.90 -16.43 0.89
CA GLU A 48 -18.66 -15.01 0.56
C GLU A 48 -18.10 -14.24 1.76
N PHE A 49 -18.56 -14.55 2.98
CA PHE A 49 -18.03 -13.98 4.19
C PHE A 49 -16.54 -14.25 4.34
N THR A 50 -16.09 -15.50 4.14
CA THR A 50 -14.68 -15.88 4.24
C THR A 50 -13.83 -15.20 3.15
N ALA A 51 -14.36 -15.09 1.93
CA ALA A 51 -13.67 -14.37 0.87
C ALA A 51 -13.53 -12.87 1.19
N ASN A 52 -14.56 -12.23 1.75
CA ASN A 52 -14.52 -10.83 2.16
C ASN A 52 -13.51 -10.56 3.29
N LEU A 53 -13.21 -11.56 4.13
CA LEU A 53 -12.13 -11.46 5.12
C LEU A 53 -10.77 -11.18 4.48
N ILE A 54 -10.53 -11.59 3.23
CA ILE A 54 -9.27 -11.29 2.52
C ILE A 54 -9.05 -9.77 2.48
N ALA A 55 -10.04 -9.01 2.04
CA ALA A 55 -9.94 -7.55 1.96
C ALA A 55 -9.81 -6.93 3.36
N MET A 56 -10.61 -7.40 4.33
CA MET A 56 -10.57 -6.89 5.69
C MET A 56 -9.21 -7.14 6.37
N ILE A 57 -8.68 -8.36 6.27
CA ILE A 57 -7.39 -8.73 6.85
C ILE A 57 -6.23 -7.98 6.18
N THR A 58 -6.31 -7.75 4.86
CA THR A 58 -5.34 -6.90 4.16
C THR A 58 -5.31 -5.48 4.74
N GLN A 59 -6.47 -4.88 5.03
CA GLN A 59 -6.55 -3.53 5.63
C GLN A 59 -6.08 -3.52 7.08
N ILE A 60 -6.37 -4.56 7.86
CA ILE A 60 -5.83 -4.73 9.22
C ILE A 60 -4.30 -4.82 9.16
N GLY A 61 -3.77 -5.63 8.23
CA GLY A 61 -2.33 -5.72 8.00
C GLY A 61 -1.71 -4.36 7.67
N TYR A 62 -2.36 -3.58 6.81
CA TYR A 62 -1.90 -2.24 6.48
C TYR A 62 -1.86 -1.31 7.71
N ALA A 63 -2.89 -1.34 8.56
CA ALA A 63 -2.89 -0.56 9.80
C ALA A 63 -1.77 -0.99 10.76
N ILE A 64 -1.53 -2.30 10.90
CA ILE A 64 -0.40 -2.85 11.67
C ILE A 64 0.93 -2.36 11.07
N GLY A 65 1.08 -2.42 9.75
CA GLY A 65 2.28 -1.95 9.06
C GLY A 65 2.54 -0.46 9.28
N LEU A 66 1.51 0.39 9.21
CA LEU A 66 1.62 1.83 9.50
C LEU A 66 2.10 2.08 10.92
N LEU A 67 1.58 1.34 11.89
CA LEU A 67 1.91 1.55 13.29
C LEU A 67 3.30 1.01 13.67
N PHE A 68 3.69 -0.15 13.14
CA PHE A 68 4.90 -0.85 13.59
C PHE A 68 6.05 -0.83 12.59
N ILE A 69 5.79 -0.81 11.28
CA ILE A 69 6.86 -0.87 10.27
C ILE A 69 7.36 0.52 9.88
N ILE A 70 6.45 1.51 9.73
CA ILE A 70 6.86 2.86 9.33
C ILE A 70 7.86 3.49 10.31
N PRO A 71 7.68 3.41 11.64
CA PRO A 71 8.65 3.95 12.58
C PRO A 71 10.05 3.32 12.49
N LEU A 72 10.17 2.06 12.03
CA LEU A 72 11.48 1.44 11.81
C LEU A 72 12.33 2.22 10.78
N GLY A 73 11.68 2.98 9.87
CA GLY A 73 12.36 3.85 8.91
C GLY A 73 13.20 4.97 9.53
N ASP A 74 12.97 5.29 10.81
CA ASP A 74 13.79 6.26 11.55
C ASP A 74 14.95 5.59 12.31
N LEU A 75 14.86 4.29 12.60
CA LEU A 75 15.88 3.50 13.30
C LEU A 75 16.88 2.82 12.37
N PHE A 76 16.40 2.39 11.21
CA PHE A 76 17.20 1.64 10.25
C PHE A 76 17.27 2.38 8.92
N LYS A 77 18.24 2.01 8.07
CA LYS A 77 18.35 2.56 6.71
C LYS A 77 17.04 2.34 5.95
N ARG A 78 16.38 3.42 5.57
CA ARG A 78 15.08 3.39 4.87
C ARG A 78 15.09 2.46 3.66
N LYS A 79 16.18 2.48 2.89
CA LYS A 79 16.36 1.59 1.74
C LYS A 79 16.28 0.10 2.12
N THR A 80 16.92 -0.30 3.21
CA THR A 80 16.93 -1.69 3.68
C THR A 80 15.52 -2.15 4.06
N ILE A 81 14.77 -1.31 4.80
CA ILE A 81 13.39 -1.62 5.20
C ILE A 81 12.49 -1.77 3.97
N ILE A 82 12.59 -0.85 3.00
CA ILE A 82 11.81 -0.90 1.77
C ILE A 82 12.10 -2.20 1.02
N LEU A 83 13.36 -2.58 0.86
CA LEU A 83 13.75 -3.78 0.13
C LEU A 83 13.26 -5.06 0.82
N ILE A 84 13.40 -5.15 2.15
CA ILE A 84 12.91 -6.31 2.92
C ILE A 84 11.38 -6.44 2.75
N ASN A 85 10.64 -5.35 2.96
CA ASN A 85 9.19 -5.37 2.85
C ASN A 85 8.72 -5.70 1.42
N PHE A 86 9.34 -5.12 0.39
CA PHE A 86 9.00 -5.45 -1.00
C PHE A 86 9.31 -6.90 -1.34
N THR A 87 10.39 -7.47 -0.81
CA THR A 87 10.71 -8.89 -1.01
C THR A 87 9.67 -9.80 -0.34
N VAL A 88 9.28 -9.49 0.90
CA VAL A 88 8.20 -10.22 1.60
C VAL A 88 6.88 -10.08 0.85
N LEU A 89 6.58 -8.88 0.32
CA LEU A 89 5.40 -8.64 -0.49
C LEU A 89 5.37 -9.52 -1.75
N VAL A 90 6.48 -9.62 -2.47
CA VAL A 90 6.60 -10.51 -3.65
C VAL A 90 6.29 -11.96 -3.26
N VAL A 91 6.90 -12.46 -2.18
CA VAL A 91 6.65 -13.83 -1.70
C VAL A 91 5.17 -14.02 -1.33
N SER A 92 4.57 -13.04 -0.63
CA SER A 92 3.15 -13.10 -0.25
C SER A 92 2.23 -13.15 -1.46
N LEU A 93 2.49 -12.31 -2.48
CA LEU A 93 1.69 -12.29 -3.72
C LEU A 93 1.81 -13.60 -4.51
N LEU A 94 3.01 -14.15 -4.62
CA LEU A 94 3.21 -15.46 -5.26
C LEU A 94 2.52 -16.57 -4.49
N THR A 95 2.53 -16.53 -3.15
CA THR A 95 1.83 -17.50 -2.33
C THR A 95 0.32 -17.43 -2.56
N ILE A 96 -0.27 -16.22 -2.61
CA ILE A 96 -1.69 -16.04 -2.93
C ILE A 96 -2.02 -16.62 -4.32
N ALA A 97 -1.15 -16.37 -5.31
CA ALA A 97 -1.37 -16.85 -6.68
C ALA A 97 -1.35 -18.37 -6.80
N LEU A 98 -0.51 -19.05 -6.01
CA LEU A 98 -0.22 -20.48 -6.15
C LEU A 98 -1.04 -21.38 -5.23
N THR A 99 -1.46 -20.89 -4.05
CA THR A 99 -2.12 -21.74 -3.04
C THR A 99 -3.62 -21.94 -3.31
N PRO A 100 -4.15 -23.14 -3.08
CA PRO A 100 -5.58 -23.40 -3.04
C PRO A 100 -6.19 -23.22 -1.63
N TYR A 101 -5.37 -23.04 -0.59
CA TYR A 101 -5.82 -23.02 0.80
C TYR A 101 -6.20 -21.63 1.26
N ILE A 102 -7.47 -21.41 1.58
CA ILE A 102 -8.01 -20.10 2.00
C ILE A 102 -7.30 -19.56 3.25
N HIS A 103 -6.96 -20.39 4.22
CA HIS A 103 -6.27 -19.95 5.44
C HIS A 103 -4.87 -19.37 5.14
N LEU A 104 -4.16 -19.95 4.17
CA LEU A 104 -2.86 -19.44 3.75
C LEU A 104 -3.01 -18.14 2.96
N ILE A 105 -4.09 -18.01 2.16
CA ILE A 105 -4.44 -16.75 1.48
C ILE A 105 -4.72 -15.66 2.52
N LEU A 106 -5.49 -15.94 3.57
CA LEU A 106 -5.77 -14.98 4.63
C LEU A 106 -4.49 -14.53 5.36
N PHE A 107 -3.61 -15.47 5.71
CA PHE A 107 -2.33 -15.15 6.34
C PHE A 107 -1.43 -14.30 5.44
N THR A 108 -1.27 -14.69 4.19
CA THR A 108 -0.45 -13.93 3.23
C THR A 108 -1.09 -12.60 2.83
N SER A 109 -2.41 -12.47 2.90
CA SER A 109 -3.11 -11.19 2.75
C SER A 109 -2.80 -10.22 3.89
N LEU A 110 -2.67 -10.72 5.13
CA LEU A 110 -2.18 -9.92 6.26
C LEU A 110 -0.77 -9.39 5.98
N LEU A 111 0.14 -10.26 5.53
CA LEU A 111 1.51 -9.87 5.17
C LEU A 111 1.54 -8.89 4.00
N THR A 112 0.70 -9.10 2.98
CA THR A 112 0.53 -8.16 1.86
C THR A 112 0.14 -6.78 2.38
N GLY A 113 -0.81 -6.70 3.31
CA GLY A 113 -1.19 -5.45 3.96
C GLY A 113 -0.01 -4.80 4.69
N ILE A 114 0.65 -5.54 5.58
CA ILE A 114 1.80 -5.06 6.37
C ILE A 114 2.90 -4.52 5.47
N CYS A 115 3.21 -5.19 4.36
CA CYS A 115 4.32 -4.83 3.49
C CYS A 115 3.97 -3.74 2.46
N SER A 116 2.70 -3.46 2.23
CA SER A 116 2.25 -2.42 1.27
C SER A 116 2.32 -0.99 1.83
N VAL A 117 2.82 -0.78 3.05
CA VAL A 117 2.91 0.55 3.69
C VAL A 117 4.10 1.38 3.21
N MET A 118 5.02 0.83 2.44
CA MET A 118 6.27 1.49 2.05
C MET A 118 6.11 2.83 1.34
N PRO A 119 5.06 3.10 0.54
CA PRO A 119 4.80 4.42 -0.02
C PRO A 119 4.73 5.54 1.01
N GLN A 120 4.33 5.23 2.25
CA GLN A 120 4.26 6.21 3.33
C GLN A 120 5.66 6.69 3.78
N ILE A 121 6.73 5.93 3.51
CA ILE A 121 8.12 6.37 3.73
C ILE A 121 8.58 7.31 2.62
N PHE A 122 8.02 7.22 1.41
CA PHE A 122 8.41 8.10 0.30
C PHE A 122 7.96 9.54 0.50
N ILE A 123 6.82 9.76 1.18
CA ILE A 123 6.28 11.09 1.48
C ILE A 123 7.26 11.90 2.34
N PRO A 124 7.73 11.43 3.51
CA PRO A 124 8.73 12.15 4.29
C PRO A 124 10.09 12.27 3.57
N ILE A 125 10.50 11.30 2.74
CA ILE A 125 11.70 11.45 1.90
C ILE A 125 11.54 12.64 0.95
N ALA A 126 10.41 12.74 0.24
CA ALA A 126 10.16 13.87 -0.64
C ALA A 126 10.12 15.19 0.13
N ALA A 127 9.50 15.20 1.31
CA ALA A 127 9.42 16.41 2.14
C ALA A 127 10.78 16.87 2.68
N GLN A 128 11.66 15.92 3.05
CA GLN A 128 12.98 16.21 3.68
C GLN A 128 14.00 16.72 2.67
N PHE A 129 14.00 16.18 1.45
CA PHE A 129 15.01 16.49 0.45
C PHE A 129 14.58 17.54 -0.57
N SER A 130 13.31 17.98 -0.57
CA SER A 130 12.83 19.09 -1.42
C SER A 130 13.18 20.45 -0.83
N THR A 131 13.33 21.45 -1.71
CA THR A 131 13.44 22.84 -1.26
C THR A 131 12.11 23.32 -0.68
N PRO A 132 12.09 24.34 0.20
CA PRO A 132 10.85 24.87 0.77
C PRO A 132 9.79 25.21 -0.28
N GLU A 133 10.21 25.74 -1.45
CA GLU A 133 9.34 26.17 -2.54
C GLU A 133 8.72 24.98 -3.30
N THR A 134 9.44 23.86 -3.40
CA THR A 134 9.01 22.68 -4.18
C THR A 134 8.42 21.56 -3.32
N LYS A 135 8.53 21.64 -2.00
CA LYS A 135 8.12 20.62 -1.05
C LYS A 135 6.66 20.17 -1.23
N GLY A 136 5.73 21.12 -1.30
CA GLY A 136 4.31 20.82 -1.51
C GLY A 136 4.03 20.12 -2.84
N LYS A 137 4.68 20.58 -3.92
CA LYS A 137 4.57 19.99 -5.26
C LYS A 137 5.09 18.55 -5.27
N ASN A 138 6.24 18.30 -4.68
CA ASN A 138 6.90 17.00 -4.71
C ASN A 138 6.15 15.96 -3.84
N VAL A 139 5.67 16.37 -2.66
CA VAL A 139 4.80 15.55 -1.83
C VAL A 139 3.49 15.24 -2.57
N GLY A 140 2.88 16.26 -3.17
CA GLY A 140 1.65 16.11 -3.96
C GLY A 140 1.81 15.12 -5.12
N MET A 141 2.97 15.10 -5.79
CA MET A 141 3.25 14.16 -6.86
C MET A 141 3.27 12.69 -6.37
N ILE A 142 3.90 12.40 -5.22
CA ILE A 142 3.89 11.05 -4.64
C ILE A 142 2.47 10.63 -4.24
N VAL A 143 1.73 11.53 -3.60
CA VAL A 143 0.32 11.28 -3.22
C VAL A 143 -0.55 11.06 -4.46
N SER A 144 -0.35 11.81 -5.53
CA SER A 144 -1.06 11.60 -6.80
C SER A 144 -0.75 10.24 -7.41
N GLY A 145 0.51 9.80 -7.38
CA GLY A 145 0.90 8.46 -7.81
C GLY A 145 0.20 7.37 -6.98
N LEU A 146 0.15 7.55 -5.67
CA LEU A 146 -0.52 6.65 -4.73
C LEU A 146 -2.03 6.56 -5.03
N LEU A 147 -2.72 7.70 -5.19
CA LEU A 147 -4.16 7.72 -5.50
C LEU A 147 -4.45 7.12 -6.88
N THR A 148 -3.61 7.39 -7.88
CA THR A 148 -3.72 6.76 -9.21
C THR A 148 -3.60 5.24 -9.10
N GLY A 149 -2.65 4.73 -8.30
CA GLY A 149 -2.49 3.29 -8.05
C GLY A 149 -3.74 2.66 -7.42
N ILE A 150 -4.36 3.33 -6.43
CA ILE A 150 -5.61 2.87 -5.80
C ILE A 150 -6.74 2.75 -6.83
N LEU A 151 -6.92 3.76 -7.67
CA LEU A 151 -8.00 3.76 -8.66
C LEU A 151 -7.73 2.77 -9.80
N ALA A 152 -6.52 2.78 -10.35
CA ALA A 152 -6.14 1.90 -11.46
C ALA A 152 -6.18 0.42 -11.06
N SER A 153 -5.81 0.08 -9.83
CA SER A 153 -5.76 -1.29 -9.36
C SER A 153 -7.09 -2.03 -9.53
N ARG A 154 -8.21 -1.35 -9.25
CA ARG A 154 -9.56 -1.95 -9.35
C ARG A 154 -9.94 -2.25 -10.79
N VAL A 155 -9.66 -1.31 -11.70
CA VAL A 155 -9.95 -1.49 -13.12
C VAL A 155 -9.08 -2.60 -13.71
N VAL A 156 -7.78 -2.55 -13.43
CA VAL A 156 -6.82 -3.53 -13.95
C VAL A 156 -7.12 -4.94 -13.41
N SER A 157 -7.38 -5.08 -12.12
CA SER A 157 -7.68 -6.39 -11.53
C SER A 157 -9.04 -6.94 -11.99
N GLY A 158 -10.04 -6.08 -12.19
CA GLY A 158 -11.32 -6.47 -12.75
C GLY A 158 -11.17 -7.05 -14.16
N ILE A 159 -10.50 -6.32 -15.05
CA ILE A 159 -10.26 -6.76 -16.43
C ILE A 159 -9.43 -8.05 -16.46
N ILE A 160 -8.29 -8.08 -15.78
CA ILE A 160 -7.41 -9.27 -15.77
C ILE A 160 -8.14 -10.46 -15.17
N GLY A 161 -8.88 -10.25 -14.07
CA GLY A 161 -9.64 -11.31 -13.43
C GLY A 161 -10.75 -11.87 -14.30
N GLU A 162 -11.32 -11.07 -15.19
CA GLU A 162 -12.34 -11.51 -16.15
C GLU A 162 -11.78 -12.43 -17.24
N TYR A 163 -10.67 -12.05 -17.87
CA TYR A 163 -10.12 -12.74 -19.03
C TYR A 163 -9.13 -13.86 -18.69
N LEU A 164 -8.33 -13.68 -17.62
CA LEU A 164 -7.21 -14.57 -17.28
C LEU A 164 -7.36 -15.26 -15.93
N GLY A 165 -8.46 -14.98 -15.20
CA GLY A 165 -8.69 -15.49 -13.87
C GLY A 165 -8.01 -14.68 -12.76
N TRP A 166 -8.54 -14.80 -11.53
CA TRP A 166 -8.15 -13.98 -10.40
C TRP A 166 -6.71 -14.21 -9.92
N ARG A 167 -6.14 -15.40 -10.12
CA ARG A 167 -4.76 -15.71 -9.72
C ARG A 167 -3.74 -14.96 -10.56
N PHE A 168 -4.07 -14.69 -11.82
CA PHE A 168 -3.11 -14.07 -12.75
C PHE A 168 -2.72 -12.66 -12.35
N ILE A 169 -3.63 -11.88 -11.75
CA ILE A 169 -3.29 -10.53 -11.28
C ILE A 169 -2.19 -10.55 -10.22
N PHE A 170 -2.18 -11.56 -9.34
CA PHE A 170 -1.15 -11.67 -8.30
C PHE A 170 0.21 -12.05 -8.87
N PHE A 171 0.27 -12.83 -9.97
CA PHE A 171 1.53 -13.04 -10.71
C PHE A 171 2.04 -11.75 -11.35
N VAL A 172 1.17 -11.00 -12.00
CA VAL A 172 1.52 -9.69 -12.59
C VAL A 172 2.01 -8.73 -11.50
N ALA A 173 1.30 -8.65 -10.40
CA ALA A 173 1.65 -7.81 -9.25
C ALA A 173 3.02 -8.20 -8.67
N ALA A 174 3.29 -9.49 -8.49
CA ALA A 174 4.58 -9.98 -8.02
C ALA A 174 5.71 -9.60 -8.99
N GLY A 175 5.50 -9.77 -10.29
CA GLY A 175 6.47 -9.36 -11.34
C GLY A 175 6.75 -7.87 -11.30
N MET A 176 5.71 -7.03 -11.18
CA MET A 176 5.88 -5.58 -11.03
C MET A 176 6.64 -5.21 -9.75
N MET A 177 6.38 -5.90 -8.64
CA MET A 177 7.09 -5.66 -7.39
C MET A 177 8.57 -6.09 -7.47
N VAL A 178 8.91 -7.17 -8.19
CA VAL A 178 10.31 -7.54 -8.47
C VAL A 178 11.03 -6.41 -9.22
N ILE A 179 10.38 -5.85 -10.25
CA ILE A 179 10.93 -4.69 -10.97
C ILE A 179 11.13 -3.50 -10.02
N CYS A 180 10.16 -3.22 -9.14
CA CYS A 180 10.28 -2.16 -8.13
C CYS A 180 11.46 -2.40 -7.18
N VAL A 181 11.70 -3.63 -6.72
CA VAL A 181 12.87 -4.01 -5.91
C VAL A 181 14.16 -3.68 -6.64
N ILE A 182 14.29 -4.09 -7.91
CA ILE A 182 15.48 -3.83 -8.73
C ILE A 182 15.72 -2.33 -8.92
N ILE A 183 14.66 -1.57 -9.18
CA ILE A 183 14.74 -0.11 -9.36
C ILE A 183 15.18 0.56 -8.04
N ILE A 184 14.56 0.22 -6.92
CA ILE A 184 14.93 0.79 -5.60
C ILE A 184 16.37 0.44 -5.24
N MET A 185 16.84 -0.78 -5.51
CA MET A 185 18.24 -1.15 -5.27
C MET A 185 19.21 -0.23 -6.03
N ARG A 186 18.86 0.16 -7.26
CA ARG A 186 19.75 0.94 -8.12
C ARG A 186 19.63 2.44 -7.94
N VAL A 187 18.41 2.95 -7.72
CA VAL A 187 18.09 4.37 -7.80
C VAL A 187 18.05 5.03 -6.42
N LEU A 188 17.52 4.35 -5.39
CA LEU A 188 17.42 4.95 -4.06
C LEU A 188 18.79 4.95 -3.37
N PRO A 189 19.36 6.12 -3.02
CA PRO A 189 20.59 6.20 -2.23
C PRO A 189 20.35 5.72 -0.79
N ASP A 190 21.45 5.43 -0.08
CA ASP A 190 21.36 5.11 1.34
C ASP A 190 21.06 6.41 2.12
N ILE A 191 19.89 6.43 2.75
CA ILE A 191 19.48 7.54 3.61
C ILE A 191 19.79 7.12 5.06
N PRO A 192 20.61 7.89 5.78
CA PRO A 192 20.96 7.58 7.16
C PRO A 192 19.72 7.63 8.06
N CYS A 193 19.76 6.88 9.16
CA CYS A 193 18.74 6.92 10.19
C CYS A 193 18.90 8.17 11.06
N ASN A 194 17.78 8.76 11.44
CA ASN A 194 17.77 10.01 12.22
C ASN A 194 17.65 9.79 13.72
N PHE A 195 17.21 8.60 14.15
CA PHE A 195 16.98 8.29 15.56
C PHE A 195 18.07 7.37 16.13
N LYS A 196 18.65 7.77 17.27
CA LYS A 196 19.63 6.98 18.03
C LYS A 196 18.99 6.54 19.35
N GLY A 197 18.33 5.38 19.34
CA GLY A 197 17.67 4.84 20.53
C GLY A 197 17.12 3.43 20.28
N ARG A 198 16.41 2.88 21.25
CA ARG A 198 15.74 1.60 21.11
C ARG A 198 14.36 1.79 20.47
N TYR A 199 13.84 0.75 19.82
CA TYR A 199 12.50 0.78 19.22
C TYR A 199 11.41 1.12 20.25
N SER A 200 11.55 0.62 21.50
CA SER A 200 10.64 0.97 22.60
C SER A 200 10.58 2.46 22.90
N ASP A 201 11.73 3.15 22.80
CA ASP A 201 11.81 4.57 23.10
C ASP A 201 11.17 5.39 21.97
N LEU A 202 11.34 4.93 20.72
CA LEU A 202 10.64 5.50 19.57
C LEU A 202 9.12 5.35 19.70
N MET A 203 8.63 4.17 20.03
CA MET A 203 7.18 3.94 20.22
C MET A 203 6.61 4.75 21.38
N LYS A 204 7.35 4.89 22.49
CA LYS A 204 6.96 5.78 23.60
C LYS A 204 6.89 7.24 23.16
N SER A 205 7.86 7.70 22.36
CA SER A 205 7.86 9.08 21.85
C SER A 205 6.65 9.37 20.95
N LEU A 206 6.27 8.41 20.09
CA LEU A 206 5.07 8.54 19.25
C LEU A 206 3.79 8.63 20.10
N PHE A 207 3.69 7.80 21.13
CA PHE A 207 2.55 7.84 22.05
C PHE A 207 2.51 9.15 22.85
N SER A 208 3.67 9.62 23.34
CA SER A 208 3.80 10.91 24.00
C SER A 208 3.35 12.07 23.12
N LEU A 209 3.77 12.08 21.83
CA LEU A 209 3.33 13.10 20.86
C LEU A 209 1.80 13.13 20.69
N VAL A 210 1.17 11.96 20.59
CA VAL A 210 -0.29 11.88 20.47
C VAL A 210 -0.98 12.42 21.72
N MET A 211 -0.41 12.20 22.91
CA MET A 211 -0.97 12.70 24.17
C MET A 211 -0.73 14.20 24.36
N GLU A 212 0.43 14.70 23.96
CA GLU A 212 0.86 16.09 24.15
C GLU A 212 0.16 17.06 23.19
N TYR A 213 -0.14 16.62 21.95
CA TYR A 213 -0.72 17.49 20.92
C TYR A 213 -2.20 17.18 20.62
N PRO A 214 -3.16 17.91 21.23
CA PRO A 214 -4.59 17.69 20.96
C PRO A 214 -4.97 17.87 19.48
N GLN A 215 -4.31 18.80 18.78
CA GLN A 215 -4.54 19.04 17.36
C GLN A 215 -4.20 17.81 16.50
N LEU A 216 -3.17 17.05 16.87
CA LEU A 216 -2.80 15.82 16.18
C LEU A 216 -3.92 14.77 16.32
N ARG A 217 -4.48 14.61 17.52
CA ARG A 217 -5.62 13.70 17.77
C ARG A 217 -6.84 14.06 16.95
N ILE A 218 -7.20 15.35 16.93
CA ILE A 218 -8.37 15.82 16.18
C ILE A 218 -8.14 15.63 14.67
N SER A 219 -6.95 15.96 14.15
CA SER A 219 -6.61 15.78 12.75
C SER A 219 -6.60 14.31 12.33
N SER A 220 -6.07 13.43 13.19
CA SER A 220 -6.06 11.98 12.96
C SER A 220 -7.48 11.40 12.95
N LEU A 221 -8.34 11.86 13.89
CA LEU A 221 -9.74 11.44 13.94
C LEU A 221 -10.51 11.89 12.69
N ARG A 222 -10.34 13.15 12.26
CA ARG A 222 -10.94 13.68 11.03
C ARG A 222 -10.49 12.89 9.79
N ALA A 223 -9.19 12.63 9.66
CA ALA A 223 -8.63 11.83 8.58
C ALA A 223 -9.18 10.38 8.60
N GLY A 224 -9.29 9.78 9.79
CA GLY A 224 -9.85 8.43 9.96
C GLY A 224 -11.32 8.36 9.54
N ILE A 225 -12.15 9.32 9.95
CA ILE A 225 -13.57 9.39 9.56
C ILE A 225 -13.69 9.61 8.04
N ALA A 226 -12.92 10.54 7.46
CA ALA A 226 -12.94 10.80 6.03
C ALA A 226 -12.54 9.56 5.21
N PHE A 227 -11.48 8.87 5.61
CA PHE A 227 -11.04 7.64 4.94
C PHE A 227 -12.01 6.48 5.13
N GLY A 228 -12.59 6.32 6.32
CA GLY A 228 -13.63 5.34 6.60
C GLY A 228 -14.89 5.58 5.75
N SER A 229 -15.33 6.83 5.63
CA SER A 229 -16.46 7.21 4.77
C SER A 229 -16.17 6.93 3.29
N PHE A 230 -14.94 7.20 2.83
CA PHE A 230 -14.48 6.86 1.48
C PHE A 230 -14.55 5.35 1.21
N LEU A 231 -14.06 4.53 2.15
CA LEU A 231 -14.12 3.07 2.03
C LEU A 231 -15.56 2.55 2.02
N ALA A 232 -16.42 3.08 2.91
CA ALA A 232 -17.82 2.71 2.99
C ALA A 232 -18.57 3.05 1.70
N LEU A 233 -18.32 4.23 1.12
CA LEU A 233 -18.88 4.62 -0.17
C LEU A 233 -18.50 3.64 -1.29
N TRP A 234 -17.21 3.30 -1.39
CA TRP A 234 -16.74 2.39 -2.43
C TRP A 234 -17.30 0.98 -2.27
N THR A 235 -17.38 0.47 -1.06
CA THR A 235 -17.97 -0.84 -0.79
C THR A 235 -19.46 -0.86 -1.16
N SER A 236 -20.22 0.16 -0.74
CA SER A 236 -21.65 0.27 -1.05
C SER A 236 -21.90 0.45 -2.55
N LEU A 237 -21.03 1.21 -3.26
CA LEU A 237 -21.16 1.43 -4.69
C LEU A 237 -20.94 0.12 -5.47
N ALA A 238 -19.92 -0.67 -5.10
CA ALA A 238 -19.64 -1.95 -5.73
C ALA A 238 -20.84 -2.90 -5.61
N PHE A 239 -21.43 -3.01 -4.42
CA PHE A 239 -22.64 -3.82 -4.20
C PHE A 239 -23.85 -3.35 -5.03
N LYS A 240 -24.10 -2.04 -5.07
CA LYS A 240 -25.23 -1.49 -5.84
C LYS A 240 -25.05 -1.67 -7.33
N MET A 241 -23.84 -1.53 -7.84
CA MET A 241 -23.57 -1.74 -9.27
C MET A 241 -23.75 -3.20 -9.67
N GLU A 242 -23.32 -4.15 -8.85
CA GLU A 242 -23.52 -5.58 -9.09
C GLU A 242 -25.00 -5.93 -9.09
N GLN A 243 -25.79 -5.44 -8.14
CA GLN A 243 -27.24 -5.63 -8.11
C GLN A 243 -27.96 -5.02 -9.32
N ALA A 244 -27.56 -3.83 -9.75
CA ALA A 244 -28.15 -3.15 -10.89
C ALA A 244 -27.85 -3.86 -12.23
N LEU A 245 -26.65 -4.44 -12.37
CA LEU A 245 -26.29 -5.26 -13.53
C LEU A 245 -27.07 -6.58 -13.55
N PHE A 246 -27.20 -7.25 -12.40
CA PHE A 246 -27.96 -8.50 -12.28
C PHE A 246 -29.46 -8.30 -12.61
N LEU A 247 -30.08 -7.21 -12.17
CA LEU A 247 -31.46 -6.87 -12.48
C LEU A 247 -31.67 -6.57 -13.98
N ARG A 248 -30.64 -6.09 -14.66
CA ARG A 248 -30.70 -5.82 -16.11
C ARG A 248 -30.58 -7.08 -16.95
N GLU A 249 -29.84 -8.08 -16.50
CA GLU A 249 -29.73 -9.40 -17.15
C GLU A 249 -30.98 -10.25 -16.96
N THR A 250 -31.74 -10.05 -15.87
CA THR A 250 -32.99 -10.81 -15.60
C THR A 250 -34.24 -10.19 -16.24
N THR A 251 -34.10 -8.99 -16.84
CA THR A 251 -35.22 -8.27 -17.52
C THR A 251 -35.09 -8.26 -19.05
N LEU A 252 -34.11 -8.93 -19.62
CA LEU A 252 -33.95 -9.23 -21.05
C LEU A 252 -34.18 -10.70 -21.34
#